data_95fbe58fff955746d6af42ff078a9bc0
#
_entry.id   95fbe58fff955746d6af42ff078a9bc0
#
_cell.length_a   1.000
_cell.length_b   1.000
_cell.length_c   1.000
_cell.angle_alpha   90.00
_cell.angle_beta   90.00
_cell.angle_gamma   90.00
#
_symmetry.space_group_name_H-M   'P 1'
#
loop_
_entity.id
_entity.type
_entity.pdbx_description
1 polymer ?
#
loop_
_entity_poly.entity_id
_entity_poly.type
_entity_poly.pdbx_seq_one_letter_code
_entity_poly.pdbx_strand_id
1 'polypeptide(L)'
;MSEKLPSYGSEWSGINVADGQDGIYNTNKAKEKFEKAKAALQAEGVQFPIHLDFPVDESAKTAVARAQSVKQTVEEALGKENVVIDINQMSSDDLNNITYYASNAAAEDWDISNGVAWGPDYEDPSTYLDIFKTTASENTKTFMGFDDPNSAAAAKVGLKDYDTLVDAASKETNDLNLRYERYADAQAWLTDSSLFMPTMVNSGAAPMISRMVPFSGAYSQIGNKGVDTYFKYLKPQKDVVTKKDYDSAREKWLKEKKVSNDKAQKDLAKHVK
;
A
#
# COMPACT_ATOMS: atom_id res chain seq x y z
N MET A 1 16.77 6.24 1.26
CA MET A 1 16.26 5.84 -0.04
C MET A 1 17.34 6.14 -1.06
N SER A 2 17.57 5.23 -1.96
CA SER A 2 18.52 5.44 -3.04
C SER A 2 17.99 6.51 -3.98
N GLU A 3 18.83 7.46 -4.37
CA GLU A 3 18.52 8.46 -5.40
C GLU A 3 18.30 7.82 -6.79
N LYS A 4 18.52 6.52 -6.90
CA LYS A 4 18.41 5.76 -8.15
C LYS A 4 17.07 5.05 -8.33
N LEU A 5 16.17 5.08 -7.34
CA LEU A 5 14.85 4.52 -7.53
C LEU A 5 14.09 5.40 -8.51
N PRO A 6 13.59 4.83 -9.61
CA PRO A 6 12.78 5.58 -10.56
C PRO A 6 11.53 6.12 -9.88
N SER A 7 11.01 7.21 -10.41
CA SER A 7 9.71 7.70 -9.99
C SER A 7 8.69 6.59 -10.17
N TYR A 8 7.86 6.39 -9.16
CA TYR A 8 6.79 5.42 -9.19
C TYR A 8 5.93 5.59 -10.46
N GLY A 9 5.64 4.49 -11.13
CA GLY A 9 4.82 4.51 -12.34
C GLY A 9 5.55 4.89 -13.64
N SER A 10 6.86 5.13 -13.63
CA SER A 10 7.61 5.47 -14.84
C SER A 10 8.16 4.24 -15.58
N GLU A 11 9.34 3.79 -15.23
CA GLU A 11 10.01 2.68 -15.94
C GLU A 11 9.48 1.30 -15.54
N TRP A 12 9.01 1.16 -14.30
CA TRP A 12 8.68 -0.11 -13.68
C TRP A 12 7.26 -0.60 -13.97
N SER A 13 6.29 0.30 -14.02
CA SER A 13 4.89 -0.05 -14.28
C SER A 13 4.50 -0.01 -15.75
N GLY A 14 5.41 0.34 -16.64
CA GLY A 14 5.10 0.55 -18.05
C GLY A 14 4.20 1.77 -18.32
N ILE A 15 3.96 2.60 -17.31
CA ILE A 15 3.16 3.82 -17.41
C ILE A 15 4.06 4.98 -17.81
N ASN A 16 3.70 5.66 -18.89
CA ASN A 16 4.44 6.82 -19.35
C ASN A 16 3.93 8.10 -18.68
N VAL A 17 4.72 8.65 -17.77
CA VAL A 17 4.41 9.93 -17.08
C VAL A 17 4.80 11.15 -17.91
N ALA A 18 5.50 10.97 -19.02
CA ALA A 18 5.99 12.08 -19.86
C ALA A 18 4.94 12.67 -20.81
N ASP A 19 3.75 12.08 -20.89
CA ASP A 19 2.65 12.54 -21.73
C ASP A 19 1.83 13.69 -21.11
N GLY A 20 2.23 14.19 -19.94
CA GLY A 20 1.54 15.24 -19.19
C GLY A 20 0.30 14.77 -18.44
N GLN A 21 0.04 13.47 -18.42
CA GLN A 21 -1.00 12.84 -17.60
C GLN A 21 -0.44 12.46 -16.23
N ASP A 22 -1.33 12.26 -15.26
CA ASP A 22 -0.97 11.52 -14.05
C ASP A 22 -0.47 10.13 -14.46
N GLY A 23 0.71 9.74 -13.97
CA GLY A 23 1.37 8.50 -14.37
C GLY A 23 0.55 7.23 -14.15
N ILE A 24 -0.48 7.31 -13.30
CA ILE A 24 -1.37 6.20 -12.95
C ILE A 24 -2.73 6.34 -13.67
N TYR A 25 -3.10 7.55 -14.10
CA TYR A 25 -4.39 7.82 -14.69
C TYR A 25 -4.28 8.04 -16.20
N ASN A 26 -4.87 7.11 -16.98
CA ASN A 26 -4.92 7.21 -18.45
C ASN A 26 -6.19 6.55 -18.99
N THR A 27 -7.21 7.37 -19.28
CA THR A 27 -8.52 6.90 -19.73
C THR A 27 -8.47 6.22 -21.12
N ASN A 28 -7.60 6.68 -22.02
CA ASN A 28 -7.49 6.07 -23.35
C ASN A 28 -6.90 4.66 -23.25
N LYS A 29 -5.84 4.50 -22.44
CA LYS A 29 -5.23 3.19 -22.20
C LYS A 29 -6.20 2.26 -21.46
N ALA A 30 -6.98 2.80 -20.51
CA ALA A 30 -8.02 2.04 -19.81
C ALA A 30 -9.07 1.51 -20.79
N LYS A 31 -9.59 2.36 -21.69
CA LYS A 31 -10.54 1.95 -22.73
C LYS A 31 -9.97 0.87 -23.64
N GLU A 32 -8.74 1.06 -24.13
CA GLU A 32 -8.07 0.08 -24.98
C GLU A 32 -7.93 -1.30 -24.29
N LYS A 33 -7.47 -1.30 -23.05
CA LYS A 33 -7.36 -2.55 -22.26
C LYS A 33 -8.73 -3.17 -22.03
N PHE A 34 -9.74 -2.36 -21.70
CA PHE A 34 -11.10 -2.82 -21.45
C PHE A 34 -11.71 -3.48 -22.71
N GLU A 35 -11.61 -2.84 -23.88
CA GLU A 35 -12.15 -3.41 -25.12
C GLU A 35 -11.51 -4.77 -25.45
N LYS A 36 -10.22 -4.94 -25.21
CA LYS A 36 -9.54 -6.23 -25.36
C LYS A 36 -10.09 -7.28 -24.37
N ALA A 37 -10.27 -6.89 -23.12
CA ALA A 37 -10.81 -7.77 -22.08
C ALA A 37 -12.27 -8.12 -22.33
N LYS A 38 -13.09 -7.16 -22.80
CA LYS A 38 -14.51 -7.32 -23.07
C LYS A 38 -14.80 -8.48 -24.02
N ALA A 39 -14.04 -8.56 -25.11
CA ALA A 39 -14.20 -9.66 -26.06
C ALA A 39 -13.94 -11.06 -25.43
N ALA A 40 -12.92 -11.15 -24.57
CA ALA A 40 -12.63 -12.39 -23.87
C ALA A 40 -13.70 -12.74 -22.83
N LEU A 41 -14.16 -11.75 -22.07
CA LEU A 41 -15.22 -11.93 -21.07
C LEU A 41 -16.55 -12.35 -21.72
N GLN A 42 -16.90 -11.75 -22.86
CA GLN A 42 -18.08 -12.16 -23.64
C GLN A 42 -17.99 -13.61 -24.14
N ALA A 43 -16.80 -14.03 -24.54
CA ALA A 43 -16.58 -15.43 -24.96
C ALA A 43 -16.69 -16.40 -23.77
N GLU A 44 -16.41 -15.95 -22.55
CA GLU A 44 -16.64 -16.69 -21.31
C GLU A 44 -18.10 -16.60 -20.80
N GLY A 45 -18.97 -15.87 -21.48
CA GLY A 45 -20.41 -15.73 -21.15
C GLY A 45 -20.73 -14.64 -20.13
N VAL A 46 -19.78 -13.75 -19.84
CA VAL A 46 -20.02 -12.61 -18.92
C VAL A 46 -21.03 -11.65 -19.54
N GLN A 47 -22.03 -11.29 -18.75
CA GLN A 47 -23.05 -10.33 -19.13
C GLN A 47 -22.59 -8.90 -18.79
N PHE A 48 -23.03 -7.93 -19.60
CA PHE A 48 -22.75 -6.50 -19.39
C PHE A 48 -24.06 -5.74 -19.11
N PRO A 49 -24.01 -4.67 -18.26
CA PRO A 49 -22.82 -4.20 -17.55
C PRO A 49 -22.33 -5.17 -16.48
N ILE A 50 -21.01 -5.15 -16.21
CA ILE A 50 -20.45 -5.79 -15.03
C ILE A 50 -20.76 -4.90 -13.83
N HIS A 51 -21.36 -5.47 -12.79
CA HIS A 51 -21.58 -4.79 -11.52
C HIS A 51 -20.45 -5.09 -10.56
N LEU A 52 -19.92 -4.05 -9.90
CA LEU A 52 -18.83 -4.15 -8.91
C LEU A 52 -19.31 -3.56 -7.59
N ASP A 53 -19.40 -4.39 -6.57
CA ASP A 53 -19.77 -3.98 -5.22
C ASP A 53 -18.63 -3.25 -4.51
N PHE A 54 -18.94 -2.05 -4.01
CA PHE A 54 -18.01 -1.20 -3.30
C PHE A 54 -18.57 -0.80 -1.94
N PRO A 55 -18.42 -1.64 -0.91
CA PRO A 55 -18.89 -1.32 0.43
C PRO A 55 -18.06 -0.21 1.08
N VAL A 56 -18.74 0.67 1.80
CA VAL A 56 -18.15 1.81 2.49
C VAL A 56 -18.80 2.07 3.83
N ASP A 57 -18.02 2.48 4.81
CA ASP A 57 -18.55 2.98 6.09
C ASP A 57 -19.33 4.28 5.87
N GLU A 58 -20.64 4.25 6.14
CA GLU A 58 -21.54 5.39 5.96
C GLU A 58 -21.20 6.60 6.85
N SER A 59 -20.53 6.37 7.98
CA SER A 59 -20.09 7.41 8.90
C SER A 59 -18.82 8.13 8.42
N ALA A 60 -18.02 7.48 7.57
CA ALA A 60 -16.76 7.98 7.04
C ALA A 60 -16.99 8.81 5.77
N LYS A 61 -17.41 10.06 5.90
CA LYS A 61 -17.77 10.95 4.77
C LYS A 61 -16.70 11.05 3.68
N THR A 62 -15.41 10.99 4.06
CA THR A 62 -14.31 11.01 3.11
C THR A 62 -14.20 9.70 2.32
N ALA A 63 -14.51 8.55 2.94
CA ALA A 63 -14.53 7.27 2.26
C ALA A 63 -15.68 7.22 1.24
N VAL A 64 -16.88 7.67 1.65
CA VAL A 64 -18.05 7.77 0.75
C VAL A 64 -17.75 8.69 -0.44
N ALA A 65 -17.17 9.88 -0.21
CA ALA A 65 -16.83 10.81 -1.28
C ALA A 65 -15.78 10.23 -2.24
N ARG A 66 -14.82 9.48 -1.71
CA ARG A 66 -13.80 8.77 -2.52
C ARG A 66 -14.43 7.68 -3.37
N ALA A 67 -15.31 6.87 -2.81
CA ALA A 67 -16.03 5.84 -3.57
C ALA A 67 -16.86 6.45 -4.70
N GLN A 68 -17.56 7.55 -4.44
CA GLN A 68 -18.30 8.29 -5.46
C GLN A 68 -17.40 8.81 -6.57
N SER A 69 -16.20 9.32 -6.24
CA SER A 69 -15.22 9.78 -7.23
C SER A 69 -14.70 8.62 -8.10
N VAL A 70 -14.40 7.47 -7.49
CA VAL A 70 -14.00 6.26 -8.23
C VAL A 70 -15.12 5.81 -9.16
N LYS A 71 -16.35 5.68 -8.64
CA LYS A 71 -17.53 5.34 -9.45
C LYS A 71 -17.66 6.27 -10.66
N GLN A 72 -17.69 7.56 -10.43
CA GLN A 72 -17.82 8.55 -11.52
C GLN A 72 -16.71 8.39 -12.54
N THR A 73 -15.45 8.30 -12.11
CA THR A 73 -14.30 8.22 -13.01
C THR A 73 -14.32 6.96 -13.86
N VAL A 74 -14.66 5.81 -13.28
CA VAL A 74 -14.69 4.53 -13.99
C VAL A 74 -15.88 4.48 -14.96
N GLU A 75 -17.08 4.86 -14.51
CA GLU A 75 -18.27 4.84 -15.33
C GLU A 75 -18.22 5.86 -16.49
N GLU A 76 -17.60 7.03 -16.30
CA GLU A 76 -17.36 8.00 -17.36
C GLU A 76 -16.30 7.50 -18.35
N ALA A 77 -15.26 6.84 -17.87
CA ALA A 77 -14.20 6.31 -18.72
C ALA A 77 -14.64 5.10 -19.55
N LEU A 78 -15.36 4.15 -18.97
CA LEU A 78 -15.66 2.87 -19.60
C LEU A 78 -17.10 2.78 -20.16
N GLY A 79 -17.99 3.66 -19.71
CA GLY A 79 -19.42 3.63 -20.04
C GLY A 79 -20.22 2.74 -19.09
N LYS A 80 -21.38 3.25 -18.65
CA LYS A 80 -22.28 2.52 -17.75
C LYS A 80 -22.89 1.27 -18.34
N GLU A 81 -22.91 1.18 -19.66
CA GLU A 81 -23.31 -0.04 -20.38
C GLU A 81 -22.28 -1.16 -20.28
N ASN A 82 -21.11 -0.83 -19.78
CA ASN A 82 -19.99 -1.79 -19.62
C ASN A 82 -19.72 -2.12 -18.15
N VAL A 83 -19.62 -1.10 -17.29
CA VAL A 83 -19.29 -1.25 -15.87
C VAL A 83 -20.15 -0.31 -15.03
N VAL A 84 -20.70 -0.83 -13.95
CA VAL A 84 -21.45 -0.09 -12.94
C VAL A 84 -20.80 -0.38 -11.58
N ILE A 85 -20.47 0.65 -10.82
CA ILE A 85 -20.00 0.49 -9.45
C ILE A 85 -21.16 0.73 -8.50
N ASP A 86 -21.50 -0.28 -7.71
CA ASP A 86 -22.57 -0.23 -6.72
C ASP A 86 -21.96 0.11 -5.35
N ILE A 87 -22.23 1.33 -4.87
CA ILE A 87 -21.71 1.80 -3.58
C ILE A 87 -22.68 1.37 -2.49
N ASN A 88 -22.26 0.43 -1.67
CA ASN A 88 -23.03 -0.13 -0.56
C ASN A 88 -22.60 0.55 0.74
N GLN A 89 -23.39 1.56 1.17
CA GLN A 89 -23.16 2.23 2.44
C GLN A 89 -23.70 1.38 3.59
N MET A 90 -22.86 1.11 4.58
CA MET A 90 -23.22 0.27 5.72
C MET A 90 -22.54 0.76 7.01
N SER A 91 -22.91 0.17 8.14
CA SER A 91 -22.24 0.47 9.40
C SER A 91 -20.78 0.00 9.41
N SER A 92 -19.94 0.61 10.27
CA SER A 92 -18.55 0.15 10.46
C SER A 92 -18.46 -1.31 10.87
N ASP A 93 -19.41 -1.78 11.69
CA ASP A 93 -19.43 -3.17 12.15
C ASP A 93 -19.76 -4.13 11.00
N ASP A 94 -20.73 -3.80 10.17
CA ASP A 94 -21.09 -4.61 9.00
C ASP A 94 -19.94 -4.64 8.00
N LEU A 95 -19.29 -3.50 7.74
CA LEU A 95 -18.12 -3.43 6.88
C LEU A 95 -16.98 -4.31 7.39
N ASN A 96 -16.70 -4.25 8.70
CA ASN A 96 -15.68 -5.10 9.31
C ASN A 96 -16.01 -6.59 9.23
N ASN A 97 -17.29 -6.96 9.31
CA ASN A 97 -17.72 -8.36 9.21
C ASN A 97 -17.48 -8.97 7.84
N ILE A 98 -17.54 -8.17 6.76
CA ILE A 98 -17.28 -8.62 5.39
C ILE A 98 -15.84 -8.35 4.92
N THR A 99 -14.98 -7.81 5.79
CA THR A 99 -13.56 -7.54 5.51
C THR A 99 -12.66 -8.20 6.58
N TYR A 100 -12.26 -7.47 7.62
CA TYR A 100 -11.32 -7.93 8.64
C TYR A 100 -11.75 -9.19 9.36
N TYR A 101 -13.05 -9.31 9.69
CA TYR A 101 -13.61 -10.41 10.48
C TYR A 101 -14.24 -11.51 9.63
N ALA A 102 -14.20 -11.38 8.31
CA ALA A 102 -14.61 -12.44 7.43
C ALA A 102 -13.86 -13.74 7.76
N SER A 103 -14.60 -14.83 7.94
CA SER A 103 -14.04 -16.10 8.38
C SER A 103 -13.15 -16.79 7.33
N ASN A 104 -13.39 -16.47 6.07
CA ASN A 104 -12.67 -16.98 4.90
C ASN A 104 -12.93 -16.06 3.71
N ALA A 105 -12.22 -16.25 2.59
CA ALA A 105 -12.37 -15.43 1.39
C ALA A 105 -13.80 -15.43 0.82
N ALA A 106 -14.53 -16.54 0.92
CA ALA A 106 -15.91 -16.62 0.43
C ALA A 106 -16.90 -15.82 1.28
N ALA A 107 -16.53 -15.41 2.48
CA ALA A 107 -17.31 -14.54 3.35
C ALA A 107 -16.99 -13.05 3.14
N GLU A 108 -16.01 -12.73 2.33
CA GLU A 108 -15.71 -11.37 1.92
C GLU A 108 -16.64 -10.97 0.77
N ASP A 109 -17.55 -10.06 1.06
CA ASP A 109 -18.62 -9.66 0.13
C ASP A 109 -18.33 -8.28 -0.45
N TRP A 110 -17.31 -8.24 -1.32
CA TRP A 110 -16.90 -7.02 -2.01
C TRP A 110 -16.08 -7.33 -3.29
N ASP A 111 -16.20 -6.45 -4.29
CA ASP A 111 -15.35 -6.43 -5.48
C ASP A 111 -14.27 -5.35 -5.38
N ILE A 112 -14.62 -4.20 -4.76
CA ILE A 112 -13.69 -3.10 -4.51
C ILE A 112 -13.69 -2.81 -3.01
N SER A 113 -12.53 -2.86 -2.38
CA SER A 113 -12.38 -2.52 -0.95
C SER A 113 -11.47 -1.32 -0.74
N ASN A 114 -11.86 -0.40 0.14
CA ASN A 114 -11.00 0.64 0.72
C ASN A 114 -11.14 0.70 2.25
N GLY A 115 -11.77 -0.30 2.83
CA GLY A 115 -12.11 -0.35 4.26
C GLY A 115 -10.99 -0.90 5.15
N VAL A 116 -9.86 -1.30 4.57
CA VAL A 116 -8.75 -1.92 5.31
C VAL A 116 -7.53 -1.01 5.36
N ALA A 117 -6.70 -1.17 6.40
CA ALA A 117 -5.50 -0.38 6.57
C ALA A 117 -4.33 -1.24 7.06
N TRP A 118 -3.12 -0.84 6.72
CA TRP A 118 -1.89 -1.45 7.18
C TRP A 118 -0.90 -0.40 7.67
N GLY A 119 -0.28 -0.66 8.81
CA GLY A 119 0.81 0.15 9.35
C GLY A 119 2.15 -0.57 9.22
N PRO A 120 3.25 0.15 8.97
CA PRO A 120 4.56 -0.50 8.82
C PRO A 120 5.06 -1.06 10.15
N ASP A 121 5.57 -2.30 10.11
CA ASP A 121 6.25 -2.92 11.24
C ASP A 121 7.72 -2.48 11.31
N TYR A 122 8.38 -2.31 10.16
CA TYR A 122 9.82 -2.04 10.05
C TYR A 122 10.12 -1.00 8.97
N GLU A 123 11.30 -0.37 9.04
CA GLU A 123 11.80 0.57 8.03
C GLU A 123 12.39 -0.21 6.83
N ASP A 124 11.57 -1.06 6.23
CA ASP A 124 11.93 -1.87 5.06
C ASP A 124 10.68 -2.03 4.18
N PRO A 125 10.80 -1.99 2.84
CA PRO A 125 9.65 -2.11 1.95
C PRO A 125 8.86 -3.41 2.09
N SER A 126 9.48 -4.48 2.61
CA SER A 126 8.81 -5.75 2.86
C SER A 126 7.55 -5.58 3.72
N THR A 127 7.59 -4.66 4.68
CA THR A 127 6.46 -4.44 5.59
C THR A 127 5.17 -4.05 4.87
N TYR A 128 5.26 -3.43 3.68
CA TYR A 128 4.11 -3.05 2.86
C TYR A 128 3.84 -4.01 1.69
N LEU A 129 4.81 -4.80 1.26
CA LEU A 129 4.68 -5.63 0.07
C LEU A 129 4.46 -7.11 0.41
N ASP A 130 4.98 -7.59 1.52
CA ASP A 130 4.79 -8.99 1.94
C ASP A 130 3.33 -9.34 2.22
N ILE A 131 2.51 -8.37 2.59
CA ILE A 131 1.08 -8.57 2.92
C ILE A 131 0.22 -9.01 1.72
N PHE A 132 0.69 -8.77 0.48
CA PHE A 132 -0.01 -9.15 -0.74
C PHE A 132 0.46 -10.49 -1.32
N LYS A 133 1.41 -11.18 -0.68
CA LYS A 133 1.86 -12.51 -1.13
C LYS A 133 0.77 -13.55 -0.91
N THR A 134 0.73 -14.55 -1.78
CA THR A 134 -0.20 -15.69 -1.62
C THR A 134 -0.02 -16.40 -0.28
N THR A 135 1.16 -16.28 0.34
CA THR A 135 1.52 -16.91 1.61
C THR A 135 1.32 -16.02 2.84
N ALA A 136 0.80 -14.81 2.66
CA ALA A 136 0.60 -13.87 3.77
C ALA A 136 -0.66 -14.18 4.62
N SER A 137 -1.35 -15.30 4.33
CA SER A 137 -2.45 -15.84 5.13
C SER A 137 -3.58 -14.82 5.34
N GLU A 138 -3.86 -14.42 6.60
CA GLU A 138 -4.93 -13.47 6.92
C GLU A 138 -4.81 -12.14 6.16
N ASN A 139 -3.59 -11.67 5.92
CA ASN A 139 -3.40 -10.44 5.17
C ASN A 139 -3.80 -10.61 3.70
N THR A 140 -3.43 -11.73 3.07
CA THR A 140 -3.84 -12.00 1.68
C THR A 140 -5.35 -12.08 1.57
N LYS A 141 -6.02 -12.75 2.52
CA LYS A 141 -7.48 -12.76 2.60
C LYS A 141 -8.04 -11.34 2.68
N THR A 142 -7.65 -10.59 3.69
CA THR A 142 -8.22 -9.26 3.99
C THR A 142 -7.97 -8.21 2.89
N PHE A 143 -6.83 -8.28 2.20
CA PHE A 143 -6.46 -7.27 1.19
C PHE A 143 -6.73 -7.70 -0.25
N MET A 144 -6.85 -9.00 -0.51
CA MET A 144 -6.90 -9.56 -1.86
C MET A 144 -8.05 -10.53 -2.08
N GLY A 145 -8.80 -10.90 -1.03
CA GLY A 145 -9.86 -11.88 -1.12
C GLY A 145 -9.41 -13.32 -1.42
N PHE A 146 -8.17 -13.67 -1.09
CA PHE A 146 -7.61 -15.02 -1.32
C PHE A 146 -7.17 -15.66 0.00
N ASP A 147 -7.71 -16.81 0.34
CA ASP A 147 -7.31 -17.60 1.52
C ASP A 147 -6.59 -18.92 1.17
N ASP A 148 -6.57 -19.29 -0.10
CA ASP A 148 -5.82 -20.43 -0.61
C ASP A 148 -4.71 -19.97 -1.59
N PRO A 149 -3.41 -20.15 -1.23
CA PRO A 149 -2.30 -19.78 -2.10
C PRO A 149 -2.25 -20.56 -3.44
N ASN A 150 -3.03 -21.62 -3.55
CA ASN A 150 -3.16 -22.44 -4.76
C ASN A 150 -4.50 -22.26 -5.46
N SER A 151 -5.31 -21.27 -5.06
CA SER A 151 -6.60 -21.02 -5.69
C SER A 151 -6.47 -20.78 -7.19
N ALA A 152 -7.47 -21.23 -7.95
CA ALA A 152 -7.53 -20.96 -9.39
C ALA A 152 -7.57 -19.46 -9.70
N ALA A 153 -8.21 -18.67 -8.85
CA ALA A 153 -8.29 -17.22 -8.98
C ALA A 153 -6.91 -16.58 -8.81
N ALA A 154 -6.15 -16.91 -7.75
CA ALA A 154 -4.79 -16.41 -7.54
C ALA A 154 -3.86 -16.79 -8.70
N ALA A 155 -4.01 -18.00 -9.25
CA ALA A 155 -3.26 -18.44 -10.42
C ALA A 155 -3.64 -17.64 -11.68
N LYS A 156 -4.94 -17.40 -11.90
CA LYS A 156 -5.47 -16.68 -13.07
C LYS A 156 -4.97 -15.23 -13.11
N VAL A 157 -4.84 -14.57 -11.97
CA VAL A 157 -4.31 -13.18 -11.87
C VAL A 157 -2.79 -13.13 -11.79
N GLY A 158 -2.09 -14.27 -11.80
CA GLY A 158 -0.63 -14.33 -11.83
C GLY A 158 0.04 -13.98 -10.50
N LEU A 159 -0.64 -14.12 -9.35
CA LEU A 159 -0.13 -13.67 -8.05
C LEU A 159 1.17 -14.37 -7.63
N LYS A 160 1.47 -15.56 -8.17
CA LYS A 160 2.76 -16.25 -7.95
C LYS A 160 3.96 -15.56 -8.61
N ASP A 161 3.73 -14.78 -9.66
CA ASP A 161 4.79 -13.94 -10.24
C ASP A 161 5.16 -12.83 -9.27
N TYR A 162 4.16 -12.24 -8.62
CA TYR A 162 4.37 -11.29 -7.53
C TYR A 162 5.15 -11.90 -6.36
N ASP A 163 4.77 -13.10 -5.90
CA ASP A 163 5.51 -13.82 -4.85
C ASP A 163 6.99 -13.95 -5.21
N THR A 164 7.28 -14.29 -6.46
CA THR A 164 8.65 -14.46 -6.95
C THR A 164 9.46 -13.17 -6.86
N LEU A 165 8.86 -12.03 -7.22
CA LEU A 165 9.51 -10.72 -7.14
C LEU A 165 9.79 -10.33 -5.68
N VAL A 166 8.81 -10.48 -4.80
CA VAL A 166 8.97 -10.17 -3.38
C VAL A 166 10.00 -11.08 -2.74
N ASP A 167 10.00 -12.38 -3.05
CA ASP A 167 10.98 -13.33 -2.54
C ASP A 167 12.40 -13.02 -3.01
N ALA A 168 12.56 -12.57 -4.25
CA ALA A 168 13.86 -12.15 -4.77
C ALA A 168 14.37 -10.89 -4.03
N ALA A 169 13.49 -9.96 -3.72
CA ALA A 169 13.83 -8.78 -2.93
C ALA A 169 14.18 -9.13 -1.48
N SER A 170 13.40 -9.99 -0.85
CA SER A 170 13.61 -10.46 0.53
C SER A 170 14.96 -11.15 0.72
N LYS A 171 15.40 -11.93 -0.26
CA LYS A 171 16.68 -12.65 -0.23
C LYS A 171 17.89 -11.76 -0.42
N GLU A 172 17.72 -10.53 -0.93
CA GLU A 172 18.82 -9.60 -1.08
C GLU A 172 19.12 -8.92 0.26
N THR A 173 20.24 -9.29 0.86
CA THR A 173 20.66 -8.82 2.18
C THR A 173 21.98 -8.04 2.16
N ASN A 174 22.70 -8.08 1.05
CA ASN A 174 24.06 -7.51 0.94
C ASN A 174 24.06 -6.14 0.26
N ASP A 175 23.24 -5.95 -0.77
CA ASP A 175 23.12 -4.68 -1.50
C ASP A 175 21.73 -4.07 -1.24
N LEU A 176 21.72 -3.05 -0.40
CA LEU A 176 20.48 -2.35 -0.02
C LEU A 176 19.83 -1.65 -1.22
N ASN A 177 20.62 -1.12 -2.17
CA ASN A 177 20.07 -0.47 -3.35
C ASN A 177 19.38 -1.50 -4.26
N LEU A 178 20.05 -2.63 -4.51
CA LEU A 178 19.47 -3.72 -5.29
C LEU A 178 18.21 -4.30 -4.61
N ARG A 179 18.22 -4.40 -3.27
CA ARG A 179 17.02 -4.79 -2.51
C ARG A 179 15.84 -3.85 -2.77
N TYR A 180 16.07 -2.53 -2.70
CA TYR A 180 15.03 -1.54 -2.97
C TYR A 180 14.57 -1.54 -4.43
N GLU A 181 15.47 -1.74 -5.37
CA GLU A 181 15.14 -1.89 -6.80
C GLU A 181 14.20 -3.08 -7.02
N ARG A 182 14.51 -4.24 -6.43
CA ARG A 182 13.66 -5.43 -6.53
C ARG A 182 12.28 -5.25 -5.89
N TYR A 183 12.19 -4.54 -4.76
CA TYR A 183 10.89 -4.19 -4.20
C TYR A 183 10.11 -3.20 -5.06
N ALA A 184 10.80 -2.29 -5.76
CA ALA A 184 10.15 -1.42 -6.73
C ALA A 184 9.58 -2.21 -7.93
N ASP A 185 10.26 -3.26 -8.39
CA ASP A 185 9.73 -4.20 -9.39
C ASP A 185 8.43 -4.87 -8.90
N ALA A 186 8.43 -5.37 -7.68
CA ALA A 186 7.24 -6.00 -7.10
C ALA A 186 6.07 -5.01 -6.98
N GLN A 187 6.34 -3.78 -6.57
CA GLN A 187 5.32 -2.74 -6.48
C GLN A 187 4.79 -2.34 -7.87
N ALA A 188 5.66 -2.24 -8.86
CA ALA A 188 5.27 -1.95 -10.23
C ALA A 188 4.34 -3.05 -10.78
N TRP A 189 4.68 -4.31 -10.54
CA TRP A 189 3.84 -5.44 -10.91
C TRP A 189 2.46 -5.35 -10.26
N LEU A 190 2.40 -5.08 -8.96
CA LEU A 190 1.15 -4.97 -8.21
C LEU A 190 0.24 -3.86 -8.77
N THR A 191 0.82 -2.72 -9.15
CA THR A 191 0.09 -1.62 -9.79
C THR A 191 -0.39 -1.98 -11.19
N ASP A 192 0.48 -2.58 -12.00
CA ASP A 192 0.19 -2.93 -13.41
C ASP A 192 -0.84 -4.06 -13.52
N SER A 193 -0.88 -4.96 -12.53
CA SER A 193 -1.89 -6.03 -12.43
C SER A 193 -3.30 -5.50 -12.18
N SER A 194 -3.44 -4.25 -11.74
CA SER A 194 -4.70 -3.62 -11.32
C SER A 194 -5.39 -4.30 -10.12
N LEU A 195 -4.72 -5.19 -9.42
CA LEU A 195 -5.22 -5.78 -8.16
C LEU A 195 -5.20 -4.76 -7.02
N PHE A 196 -4.31 -3.78 -7.11
CA PHE A 196 -4.20 -2.70 -6.15
C PHE A 196 -4.10 -1.36 -6.87
N MET A 197 -5.07 -0.48 -6.62
CA MET A 197 -5.14 0.83 -7.27
C MET A 197 -4.65 1.94 -6.34
N PRO A 198 -3.46 2.52 -6.56
CA PRO A 198 -3.01 3.70 -5.82
C PRO A 198 -3.89 4.90 -6.14
N THR A 199 -4.47 5.52 -5.12
CA THR A 199 -5.37 6.67 -5.30
C THR A 199 -4.78 7.99 -4.82
N MET A 200 -3.92 7.94 -3.80
CA MET A 200 -3.29 9.13 -3.24
C MET A 200 -2.02 8.77 -2.48
N VAL A 201 -1.11 9.71 -2.40
CA VAL A 201 -0.01 9.68 -1.45
C VAL A 201 -0.44 10.48 -0.22
N ASN A 202 -0.44 9.83 0.92
CA ASN A 202 -0.63 10.53 2.19
C ASN A 202 0.66 11.27 2.55
N SER A 203 0.88 12.40 1.91
CA SER A 203 2.10 13.19 2.05
C SER A 203 1.95 14.24 3.13
N GLY A 204 2.82 14.19 4.09
CA GLY A 204 2.99 15.24 5.08
C GLY A 204 1.97 15.18 6.20
N ALA A 205 2.49 15.19 7.40
CA ALA A 205 1.68 15.49 8.55
C ALA A 205 1.05 16.88 8.40
N ALA A 206 -0.21 17.01 8.78
CA ALA A 206 -0.78 18.33 9.03
C ALA A 206 0.19 19.13 9.94
N PRO A 207 0.32 20.43 9.76
CA PRO A 207 1.15 21.24 10.63
C PRO A 207 0.73 21.01 12.08
N MET A 208 1.64 20.50 12.89
CA MET A 208 1.38 20.22 14.29
C MET A 208 2.15 21.18 15.18
N ILE A 209 1.47 21.68 16.19
CA ILE A 209 2.12 22.40 17.28
C ILE A 209 2.39 21.40 18.39
N SER A 210 3.65 21.20 18.75
CA SER A 210 4.07 20.23 19.74
C SER A 210 4.83 20.87 20.89
N ARG A 211 4.67 20.30 22.08
CA ARG A 211 5.50 20.54 23.27
C ARG A 211 6.33 19.31 23.65
N MET A 212 6.46 18.35 22.74
CA MET A 212 7.33 17.20 22.96
C MET A 212 8.74 17.52 22.48
N VAL A 213 9.76 17.19 23.29
CA VAL A 213 11.16 17.30 22.88
C VAL A 213 11.35 16.48 21.62
N PRO A 214 11.75 17.10 20.49
CA PRO A 214 11.88 16.39 19.23
C PRO A 214 12.86 15.22 19.35
N PHE A 215 12.50 14.10 18.73
CA PHE A 215 13.34 12.90 18.68
C PHE A 215 13.77 12.32 20.03
N SER A 216 12.99 12.58 21.08
CA SER A 216 13.25 12.03 22.42
C SER A 216 12.92 10.53 22.54
N GLY A 217 12.33 9.95 21.51
CA GLY A 217 12.01 8.52 21.43
C GLY A 217 13.12 7.66 20.84
N ALA A 218 12.74 6.54 20.26
CA ALA A 218 13.66 5.64 19.56
C ALA A 218 14.25 6.28 18.29
N TYR A 219 15.35 5.72 17.80
CA TYR A 219 16.00 6.19 16.57
C TYR A 219 15.22 5.87 15.29
N SER A 220 14.30 4.92 15.32
CA SER A 220 13.36 4.64 14.25
C SER A 220 11.93 4.69 14.79
N GLN A 221 11.05 5.31 14.04
CA GLN A 221 9.60 5.24 14.30
C GLN A 221 9.02 3.96 13.71
N ILE A 222 9.67 3.39 12.71
CA ILE A 222 9.33 2.14 12.07
C ILE A 222 10.23 1.07 12.69
N GLY A 223 9.66 -0.03 13.12
CA GLY A 223 10.41 -1.12 13.74
C GLY A 223 10.27 -1.25 15.23
N ASN A 224 9.49 -0.40 15.84
CA ASN A 224 8.96 -0.63 17.17
C ASN A 224 7.49 -1.07 17.02
N LYS A 225 7.29 -2.36 16.99
CA LYS A 225 5.96 -2.93 16.99
C LYS A 225 5.23 -2.54 18.27
N GLY A 226 4.36 -1.56 18.13
CA GLY A 226 3.58 -1.02 19.25
C GLY A 226 3.87 0.44 19.52
N VAL A 227 2.84 1.25 19.30
CA VAL A 227 2.82 2.70 19.59
C VAL A 227 3.19 2.99 21.04
N ASP A 228 2.92 2.05 21.94
CA ASP A 228 3.17 2.14 23.37
C ASP A 228 4.65 2.34 23.72
N THR A 229 5.56 1.83 22.90
CA THR A 229 7.00 2.00 23.14
C THR A 229 7.48 3.45 22.88
N TYR A 230 6.78 4.22 22.07
CA TYR A 230 7.10 5.63 21.85
C TYR A 230 6.80 6.48 23.05
N PHE A 231 5.65 6.29 23.67
CA PHE A 231 5.20 7.12 24.79
C PHE A 231 6.15 7.03 25.98
N LYS A 232 6.75 5.87 26.19
CA LYS A 232 7.72 5.64 27.27
C LYS A 232 8.91 6.59 27.24
N TYR A 233 9.33 7.01 26.06
CA TYR A 233 10.54 7.83 25.88
C TYR A 233 10.25 9.28 25.52
N LEU A 234 8.98 9.65 25.32
CA LEU A 234 8.60 11.02 25.03
C LEU A 234 8.84 11.92 26.24
N LYS A 235 9.45 13.06 26.01
CA LYS A 235 9.75 14.06 27.02
C LYS A 235 8.96 15.34 26.72
N PRO A 236 7.97 15.68 27.57
CA PRO A 236 7.29 16.97 27.43
C PRO A 236 8.21 18.11 27.87
N GLN A 237 8.01 19.28 27.27
CA GLN A 237 8.67 20.54 27.66
C GLN A 237 7.65 21.67 27.84
N LYS A 238 8.07 22.76 28.47
CA LYS A 238 7.19 23.88 28.76
C LYS A 238 6.82 24.67 27.50
N ASP A 239 7.81 24.92 26.67
CA ASP A 239 7.66 25.79 25.51
C ASP A 239 7.31 24.98 24.23
N VAL A 240 6.69 25.67 23.28
CA VAL A 240 6.36 25.11 21.98
C VAL A 240 7.65 24.88 21.18
N VAL A 241 7.73 23.76 20.49
CA VAL A 241 8.85 23.45 19.60
C VAL A 241 8.80 24.36 18.38
N THR A 242 9.83 25.18 18.19
CA THR A 242 9.97 26.00 16.98
C THR A 242 10.57 25.16 15.84
N LYS A 243 10.43 25.65 14.60
CA LYS A 243 11.09 25.03 13.44
C LYS A 243 12.61 24.92 13.64
N LYS A 244 13.24 25.95 14.21
CA LYS A 244 14.67 25.96 14.51
C LYS A 244 15.05 24.88 15.52
N ASP A 245 14.27 24.71 16.57
CA ASP A 245 14.51 23.67 17.58
C ASP A 245 14.39 22.27 16.95
N TYR A 246 13.35 22.07 16.12
CA TYR A 246 13.15 20.83 15.40
C TYR A 246 14.30 20.51 14.45
N ASP A 247 14.72 21.47 13.61
CA ASP A 247 15.79 21.28 12.63
C ASP A 247 17.11 20.93 13.35
N SER A 248 17.45 21.67 14.43
CA SER A 248 18.65 21.41 15.23
C SER A 248 18.62 20.03 15.90
N ALA A 249 17.47 19.65 16.45
CA ALA A 249 17.29 18.36 17.07
C ALA A 249 17.37 17.23 16.02
N ARG A 250 16.84 17.44 14.81
CA ARG A 250 16.90 16.49 13.71
C ARG A 250 18.34 16.23 13.26
N GLU A 251 19.13 17.26 13.07
CA GLU A 251 20.54 17.10 12.70
C GLU A 251 21.32 16.31 13.77
N LYS A 252 21.13 16.64 15.04
CA LYS A 252 21.73 15.90 16.14
C LYS A 252 21.30 14.43 16.13
N TRP A 253 20.00 14.19 16.01
CA TRP A 253 19.43 12.84 16.00
C TRP A 253 19.94 11.99 14.83
N LEU A 254 20.10 12.56 13.62
CA LEU A 254 20.66 11.86 12.47
C LEU A 254 22.10 11.41 12.70
N LYS A 255 22.92 12.27 13.36
CA LYS A 255 24.30 11.93 13.73
C LYS A 255 24.34 10.80 14.75
N GLU A 256 23.52 10.89 15.78
CA GLU A 256 23.43 9.87 16.83
C GLU A 256 22.88 8.53 16.28
N LYS A 257 21.87 8.58 15.40
CA LYS A 257 21.32 7.42 14.70
C LYS A 257 22.43 6.71 13.92
N LYS A 258 23.23 7.44 13.16
CA LYS A 258 24.33 6.87 12.38
C LYS A 258 25.34 6.15 13.29
N VAL A 259 25.77 6.79 14.37
CA VAL A 259 26.72 6.18 15.32
C VAL A 259 26.13 4.92 15.95
N SER A 260 24.86 4.95 16.33
CA SER A 260 24.16 3.80 16.89
C SER A 260 24.07 2.64 15.90
N ASN A 261 23.73 2.92 14.64
CA ASN A 261 23.65 1.91 13.59
C ASN A 261 25.03 1.32 13.28
N ASP A 262 26.06 2.14 13.15
CA ASP A 262 27.45 1.68 12.91
C ASP A 262 27.93 0.75 14.03
N LYS A 263 27.55 1.06 15.29
CA LYS A 263 27.83 0.20 16.44
C LYS A 263 27.07 -1.12 16.36
N ALA A 264 25.76 -1.06 16.07
CA ALA A 264 24.92 -2.26 15.96
C ALA A 264 25.45 -3.19 14.86
N GLN A 265 25.85 -2.66 13.71
CA GLN A 265 26.46 -3.46 12.63
C GLN A 265 27.77 -4.13 13.05
N LYS A 266 28.64 -3.42 13.76
CA LYS A 266 29.89 -3.99 14.30
C LYS A 266 29.62 -5.08 15.32
N ASP A 267 28.61 -4.91 16.16
CA ASP A 267 28.25 -5.91 17.14
C ASP A 267 27.62 -7.15 16.49
N LEU A 268 26.75 -6.94 15.49
CA LEU A 268 26.16 -8.04 14.70
C LEU A 268 27.24 -8.86 13.99
N ALA A 269 28.23 -8.22 13.37
CA ALA A 269 29.31 -8.89 12.65
C ALA A 269 30.14 -9.83 13.55
N LYS A 270 30.12 -9.65 14.88
CA LYS A 270 30.77 -10.57 15.82
C LYS A 270 29.99 -11.87 16.04
N HIS A 271 28.72 -11.88 15.72
CA HIS A 271 27.81 -13.01 15.95
C HIS A 271 27.48 -13.76 14.66
N VAL A 272 27.74 -13.18 13.50
CA VAL A 272 27.61 -13.84 12.19
C VAL A 272 28.92 -14.54 11.89
N LYS A 273 28.92 -15.87 11.89
CA LYS A 273 30.07 -16.70 11.47
C LYS A 273 29.95 -17.04 9.99
#